data_c57ac167a1d7ce537427f67a93f924bf
#
_entry.id   c57ac167a1d7ce537427f67a93f924bf
#
_cell.length_a   1.000
_cell.length_b   1.000
_cell.length_c   1.000
_cell.angle_alpha   90.00
_cell.angle_beta   90.00
_cell.angle_gamma   90.00
#
_symmetry.space_group_name_H-M   'P 1'
#
loop_
_entity.id
_entity.type
_entity.pdbx_description
1 polymer ?
#
loop_
_entity_poly.entity_id
_entity_poly.type
_entity_poly.pdbx_seq_one_letter_code
_entity_poly.pdbx_strand_id
1 'polypeptide(L)'
;SIRPNGPQRPLILDRLELRICDFVHDINLLLGITAMIELRILNLFENINTLDPMNASIFSMDELSEICDQNEINAAKDSLNSELIHWQDGKKVICREWIQNLLSDLSSTAENFGMKHLLDPIYKVLEEGNQSMKWINQYEKGLSIEQIMKISIEDMIRSEA
;
A
#
# COMPACT_ATOMS: atom_id res chain seq x y z
N SER A 1 -5.11 9.93 -3.60
CA SER A 1 -6.06 10.70 -2.78
C SER A 1 -7.24 9.83 -2.38
N ILE A 2 -7.63 9.89 -1.12
CA ILE A 2 -8.82 9.24 -0.59
C ILE A 2 -9.97 10.22 -0.75
N ARG A 3 -11.03 9.83 -1.47
CA ARG A 3 -12.21 10.70 -1.63
C ARG A 3 -13.41 10.04 -0.97
N PRO A 4 -13.93 10.59 0.13
CA PRO A 4 -15.26 10.23 0.61
C PRO A 4 -16.31 10.69 -0.40
N ASN A 5 -17.45 10.05 -0.42
CA ASN A 5 -18.59 10.48 -1.22
C ASN A 5 -18.96 11.93 -0.85
N GLY A 6 -18.87 12.83 -1.82
CA GLY A 6 -19.31 14.21 -1.60
C GLY A 6 -20.83 14.33 -1.49
N PRO A 7 -21.35 15.41 -0.89
CA PRO A 7 -22.77 15.61 -0.61
C PRO A 7 -23.68 15.66 -1.87
N GLN A 8 -23.08 15.66 -3.06
CA GLN A 8 -23.81 15.72 -4.33
C GLN A 8 -24.00 14.35 -5.01
N ARG A 9 -23.53 13.25 -4.40
CA ARG A 9 -23.75 11.89 -4.93
C ARG A 9 -24.82 11.18 -4.12
N PRO A 10 -25.61 10.26 -4.76
CA PRO A 10 -26.65 9.54 -4.05
C PRO A 10 -26.11 8.89 -2.78
N LEU A 11 -26.78 9.09 -1.66
CA LEU A 11 -26.50 8.52 -0.34
C LEU A 11 -26.38 6.98 -0.31
N ILE A 12 -26.73 6.33 -1.44
CA ILE A 12 -26.74 4.87 -1.62
C ILE A 12 -25.34 4.29 -1.92
N LEU A 13 -24.34 5.15 -2.17
CA LEU A 13 -22.98 4.74 -2.52
C LEU A 13 -21.96 5.28 -1.51
N ASP A 14 -22.09 4.86 -0.26
CA ASP A 14 -21.01 5.06 0.73
C ASP A 14 -19.79 4.22 0.31
N ARG A 15 -18.83 4.89 -0.30
CA ARG A 15 -17.58 4.25 -0.72
C ARG A 15 -16.37 5.11 -0.39
N LEU A 16 -15.29 4.43 -0.08
CA LEU A 16 -13.95 5.00 -0.03
C LEU A 16 -13.28 4.75 -1.38
N GLU A 17 -12.88 5.80 -2.08
CA GLU A 17 -12.18 5.69 -3.36
C GLU A 17 -10.70 5.99 -3.16
N LEU A 18 -9.85 4.99 -3.40
CA LEU A 18 -8.39 5.12 -3.37
C LEU A 18 -7.90 5.34 -4.81
N ARG A 19 -7.16 6.43 -5.04
CA ARG A 19 -6.64 6.81 -6.37
C ARG A 19 -5.12 6.99 -6.36
N ILE A 20 -4.43 6.21 -5.54
CA ILE A 20 -2.98 6.31 -5.38
C ILE A 20 -2.24 5.08 -5.91
N CYS A 21 -2.96 4.02 -6.26
CA CYS A 21 -2.35 2.81 -6.77
C CYS A 21 -2.01 2.97 -8.25
N ASP A 22 -0.79 2.60 -8.61
CA ASP A 22 -0.37 2.39 -9.98
C ASP A 22 -0.96 1.08 -10.53
N PHE A 23 -0.74 0.79 -11.80
CA PHE A 23 -1.20 -0.44 -12.42
C PHE A 23 -0.54 -1.66 -11.76
N VAL A 24 -1.37 -2.56 -11.24
CA VAL A 24 -0.96 -3.84 -10.65
C VAL A 24 -1.40 -4.96 -11.61
N HIS A 25 -0.44 -5.59 -12.28
CA HIS A 25 -0.70 -6.63 -13.28
C HIS A 25 -0.99 -8.01 -12.67
N ASP A 26 -0.53 -8.26 -11.43
CA ASP A 26 -0.80 -9.50 -10.70
C ASP A 26 -2.11 -9.37 -9.92
N ILE A 27 -3.13 -10.14 -10.31
CA ILE A 27 -4.46 -10.13 -9.70
C ILE A 27 -4.41 -10.52 -8.21
N ASN A 28 -3.52 -11.44 -7.83
CA ASN A 28 -3.40 -11.86 -6.44
C ASN A 28 -2.79 -10.74 -5.57
N LEU A 29 -1.82 -10.01 -6.12
CA LEU A 29 -1.28 -8.83 -5.45
C LEU A 29 -2.33 -7.71 -5.34
N LEU A 30 -3.12 -7.48 -6.38
CA LEU A 30 -4.22 -6.51 -6.33
C LEU A 30 -5.25 -6.87 -5.25
N LEU A 31 -5.63 -8.14 -5.16
CA LEU A 31 -6.50 -8.65 -4.09
C LEU A 31 -5.84 -8.50 -2.72
N GLY A 32 -4.55 -8.78 -2.60
CA GLY A 32 -3.80 -8.60 -1.36
C GLY A 32 -3.78 -7.15 -0.88
N ILE A 33 -3.50 -6.20 -1.78
CA ILE A 33 -3.53 -4.76 -1.47
C ILE A 33 -4.94 -4.34 -1.03
N THR A 34 -5.98 -4.79 -1.73
CA THR A 34 -7.37 -4.50 -1.39
C THR A 34 -7.73 -5.06 -0.01
N ALA A 35 -7.36 -6.31 0.24
CA ALA A 35 -7.58 -6.96 1.54
C ALA A 35 -6.85 -6.24 2.68
N MET A 36 -5.61 -5.82 2.47
CA MET A 36 -4.85 -5.05 3.48
C MET A 36 -5.54 -3.73 3.82
N ILE A 37 -6.06 -3.02 2.83
CA ILE A 37 -6.79 -1.76 3.04
C ILE A 37 -8.10 -2.02 3.80
N GLU A 38 -8.87 -3.02 3.41
CA GLU A 38 -10.11 -3.40 4.08
C GLU A 38 -9.86 -3.79 5.54
N LEU A 39 -8.88 -4.65 5.78
CA LEU A 39 -8.46 -5.06 7.12
C LEU A 39 -8.00 -3.86 7.97
N ARG A 40 -7.31 -2.90 7.37
CA ARG A 40 -6.92 -1.68 8.08
C ARG A 40 -8.13 -0.86 8.52
N ILE A 41 -9.13 -0.74 7.67
CA ILE A 41 -10.39 -0.06 8.00
C ILE A 41 -11.13 -0.80 9.10
N LEU A 42 -11.26 -2.13 8.99
CA LEU A 42 -11.90 -2.96 10.00
C LEU A 42 -11.20 -2.85 11.35
N ASN A 43 -9.88 -2.94 11.37
CA ASN A 43 -9.07 -2.78 12.58
C ASN A 43 -9.27 -1.41 13.24
N LEU A 44 -9.37 -0.34 12.45
CA LEU A 44 -9.67 1.00 12.96
C LEU A 44 -11.08 1.07 13.56
N PHE A 45 -12.08 0.44 12.95
CA PHE A 45 -13.44 0.38 13.50
C PHE A 45 -13.51 -0.42 14.79
N GLU A 46 -12.83 -1.56 14.87
CA GLU A 46 -12.79 -2.37 16.11
C GLU A 46 -12.17 -1.59 17.27
N ASN A 47 -11.21 -0.73 16.97
CA ASN A 47 -10.46 0.05 17.95
C ASN A 47 -10.89 1.52 18.08
N ILE A 48 -12.02 1.93 17.48
CA ILE A 48 -12.44 3.33 17.40
C ILE A 48 -12.63 3.99 18.77
N ASN A 49 -12.97 3.20 19.78
CA ASN A 49 -13.17 3.69 21.16
C ASN A 49 -11.86 3.83 21.94
N THR A 50 -10.77 3.25 21.46
CA THR A 50 -9.44 3.25 22.11
C THR A 50 -8.41 4.04 21.34
N LEU A 51 -8.60 4.14 20.03
CA LEU A 51 -7.75 4.89 19.11
C LEU A 51 -8.59 6.01 18.51
N ASP A 52 -8.48 7.22 19.04
CA ASP A 52 -9.03 8.41 18.36
C ASP A 52 -8.05 8.83 17.24
N PRO A 53 -8.36 8.52 15.96
CA PRO A 53 -7.44 8.84 14.86
C PRO A 53 -7.19 10.33 14.72
N MET A 54 -8.11 11.19 15.16
CA MET A 54 -7.99 12.65 15.08
C MET A 54 -6.99 13.21 16.09
N ASN A 55 -6.77 12.51 17.20
CA ASN A 55 -5.82 12.89 18.25
C ASN A 55 -4.58 11.96 18.31
N ALA A 56 -4.46 11.03 17.35
CA ALA A 56 -3.36 10.07 17.32
C ALA A 56 -2.06 10.66 16.77
N SER A 57 -2.10 11.85 16.16
CA SER A 57 -0.93 12.52 15.58
C SER A 57 -0.55 13.75 16.40
N ILE A 58 0.77 14.02 16.46
CA ILE A 58 1.31 15.27 17.03
C ILE A 58 1.23 16.44 16.03
N PHE A 59 0.86 16.16 14.77
CA PHE A 59 0.86 17.11 13.66
C PHE A 59 -0.52 17.67 13.38
N SER A 60 -0.57 18.90 12.92
CA SER A 60 -1.77 19.50 12.33
C SER A 60 -2.11 18.85 10.97
N MET A 61 -3.32 19.12 10.46
CA MET A 61 -3.74 18.60 9.15
C MET A 61 -2.88 19.13 8.00
N ASP A 62 -2.40 20.37 8.08
CA ASP A 62 -1.52 20.97 7.06
C ASP A 62 -0.15 20.28 7.06
N GLU A 63 0.44 20.06 8.24
CA GLU A 63 1.70 19.33 8.40
C GLU A 63 1.56 17.87 7.94
N LEU A 64 0.43 17.20 8.21
CA LEU A 64 0.17 15.84 7.72
C LEU A 64 0.08 15.80 6.20
N SER A 65 -0.47 16.84 5.56
CA SER A 65 -0.49 16.95 4.10
C SER A 65 0.93 17.07 3.52
N GLU A 66 1.77 17.91 4.12
CA GLU A 66 3.17 18.06 3.71
C GLU A 66 3.97 16.76 3.90
N ILE A 67 3.76 16.06 5.03
CA ILE A 67 4.36 14.74 5.28
C ILE A 67 3.91 13.72 4.23
N CYS A 68 2.63 13.72 3.86
CA CYS A 68 2.09 12.83 2.84
C CYS A 68 2.78 13.07 1.49
N ASP A 69 2.85 14.32 1.04
CA ASP A 69 3.49 14.71 -0.21
C ASP A 69 4.98 14.32 -0.23
N GLN A 70 5.68 14.56 0.88
CA GLN A 70 7.09 14.18 1.00
C GLN A 70 7.28 12.65 0.97
N ASN A 71 6.42 11.91 1.65
CA ASN A 71 6.43 10.44 1.65
C ASN A 71 6.13 9.87 0.27
N GLU A 72 5.19 10.46 -0.49
CA GLU A 72 4.91 10.07 -1.87
C GLU A 72 6.15 10.25 -2.76
N ILE A 73 6.84 11.39 -2.66
CA ILE A 73 8.07 11.66 -3.42
C ILE A 73 9.16 10.65 -3.07
N ASN A 74 9.38 10.39 -1.78
CA ASN A 74 10.41 9.46 -1.32
C ASN A 74 10.09 8.02 -1.78
N ALA A 75 8.83 7.59 -1.64
CA ALA A 75 8.39 6.27 -2.08
C ALA A 75 8.50 6.09 -3.60
N ALA A 76 8.18 7.12 -4.39
CA ALA A 76 8.32 7.08 -5.84
C ALA A 76 9.79 6.95 -6.27
N LYS A 77 10.72 7.54 -5.52
CA LYS A 77 12.15 7.52 -5.82
C LYS A 77 12.83 6.22 -5.40
N ASP A 78 12.64 5.80 -4.14
CA ASP A 78 13.43 4.74 -3.50
C ASP A 78 12.58 3.49 -3.18
N SER A 79 11.27 3.49 -3.52
CA SER A 79 10.35 2.37 -3.40
C SER A 79 10.31 1.80 -1.97
N LEU A 80 10.42 0.49 -1.79
CA LEU A 80 10.41 -0.20 -0.49
C LEU A 80 11.60 0.17 0.41
N ASN A 81 12.66 0.75 -0.15
CA ASN A 81 13.84 1.18 0.59
C ASN A 81 13.77 2.66 1.02
N SER A 82 12.70 3.36 0.68
CA SER A 82 12.52 4.76 1.02
C SER A 82 12.41 4.97 2.52
N GLU A 83 13.03 6.06 3.00
CA GLU A 83 12.83 6.58 4.33
C GLU A 83 11.60 7.48 4.35
N LEU A 84 10.60 7.10 5.12
CA LEU A 84 9.33 7.80 5.25
C LEU A 84 9.20 8.41 6.64
N ILE A 85 8.35 9.43 6.76
CA ILE A 85 8.03 10.07 8.03
C ILE A 85 6.74 9.45 8.57
N HIS A 86 6.79 8.91 9.77
CA HIS A 86 5.63 8.31 10.41
C HIS A 86 4.65 9.41 10.86
N TRP A 87 3.40 9.28 10.46
CA TRP A 87 2.36 10.31 10.62
C TRP A 87 1.99 10.62 12.06
N GLN A 88 2.23 9.72 13.01
CA GLN A 88 1.87 9.93 14.42
C GLN A 88 2.90 10.76 15.18
N ASP A 89 4.18 10.46 15.00
CA ASP A 89 5.27 10.96 15.86
C ASP A 89 6.46 11.55 15.09
N GLY A 90 6.41 11.58 13.77
CA GLY A 90 7.45 12.15 12.92
C GLY A 90 8.74 11.32 12.83
N LYS A 91 8.76 10.12 13.40
CA LYS A 91 9.94 9.27 13.27
C LYS A 91 10.15 8.81 11.86
N LYS A 92 11.41 8.68 11.48
CA LYS A 92 11.81 8.08 10.22
C LYS A 92 11.65 6.57 10.29
N VAL A 93 11.06 5.99 9.26
CA VAL A 93 10.83 4.55 9.13
C VAL A 93 11.07 4.13 7.69
N ILE A 94 11.66 2.97 7.49
CA ILE A 94 11.82 2.40 6.15
C ILE A 94 10.47 1.86 5.67
N CYS A 95 10.09 2.17 4.43
CA CYS A 95 8.80 1.79 3.85
C CYS A 95 8.51 0.29 4.03
N ARG A 96 9.49 -0.57 3.74
CA ARG A 96 9.40 -2.03 3.93
C ARG A 96 9.05 -2.41 5.37
N GLU A 97 9.74 -1.83 6.33
CA GLU A 97 9.52 -2.09 7.77
C GLU A 97 8.13 -1.61 8.20
N TRP A 98 7.70 -0.45 7.70
CA TRP A 98 6.37 0.06 8.00
C TRP A 98 5.26 -0.87 7.48
N ILE A 99 5.38 -1.37 6.25
CA ILE A 99 4.42 -2.34 5.70
C ILE A 99 4.46 -3.65 6.51
N GLN A 100 5.63 -4.15 6.92
CA GLN A 100 5.75 -5.34 7.77
C GLN A 100 5.05 -5.15 9.12
N ASN A 101 5.22 -4.00 9.75
CA ASN A 101 4.55 -3.67 11.00
C ASN A 101 3.03 -3.61 10.82
N LEU A 102 2.54 -2.96 9.75
CA LEU A 102 1.11 -2.95 9.42
C LEU A 102 0.54 -4.36 9.24
N LEU A 103 1.22 -5.25 8.53
CA LEU A 103 0.79 -6.63 8.33
C LEU A 103 0.75 -7.40 9.67
N SER A 104 1.72 -7.15 10.55
CA SER A 104 1.74 -7.72 11.89
C SER A 104 0.57 -7.25 12.73
N ASP A 105 0.28 -5.95 12.72
CA ASP A 105 -0.84 -5.35 13.45
C ASP A 105 -2.20 -5.88 12.96
N LEU A 106 -2.30 -6.20 11.67
CA LEU A 106 -3.53 -6.71 11.05
C LEU A 106 -3.70 -8.22 11.18
N SER A 107 -2.72 -8.96 11.68
CA SER A 107 -2.73 -10.43 11.70
C SER A 107 -3.94 -11.01 12.40
N SER A 108 -4.31 -10.48 13.58
CA SER A 108 -5.48 -10.94 14.34
C SER A 108 -6.79 -10.65 13.60
N THR A 109 -6.94 -9.43 13.08
CA THR A 109 -8.13 -9.06 12.28
C THR A 109 -8.23 -9.93 11.04
N ALA A 110 -7.10 -10.16 10.33
CA ALA A 110 -7.06 -11.02 9.16
C ALA A 110 -7.47 -12.48 9.45
N GLU A 111 -7.08 -13.02 10.59
CA GLU A 111 -7.53 -14.35 11.04
C GLU A 111 -9.04 -14.38 11.34
N ASN A 112 -9.53 -13.40 12.07
CA ASN A 112 -10.95 -13.30 12.45
C ASN A 112 -11.89 -13.22 11.22
N PHE A 113 -11.44 -12.56 10.16
CA PHE A 113 -12.21 -12.43 8.90
C PHE A 113 -11.84 -13.47 7.84
N GLY A 114 -10.94 -14.43 8.14
CA GLY A 114 -10.52 -15.47 7.20
C GLY A 114 -9.74 -14.96 5.98
N MET A 115 -9.16 -13.75 6.06
CA MET A 115 -8.49 -13.07 4.96
C MET A 115 -6.96 -13.19 4.98
N LYS A 116 -6.39 -13.93 5.95
CA LYS A 116 -4.94 -14.00 6.13
C LYS A 116 -4.19 -14.46 4.87
N HIS A 117 -4.73 -15.43 4.15
CA HIS A 117 -4.14 -15.98 2.93
C HIS A 117 -4.06 -14.95 1.78
N LEU A 118 -4.91 -13.91 1.80
CA LEU A 118 -4.89 -12.84 0.79
C LEU A 118 -3.67 -11.93 0.95
N LEU A 119 -3.01 -11.94 2.11
CA LEU A 119 -1.84 -11.10 2.37
C LEU A 119 -0.52 -11.71 1.88
N ASP A 120 -0.48 -12.99 1.54
CA ASP A 120 0.71 -13.71 1.09
C ASP A 120 1.44 -13.01 -0.10
N PRO A 121 0.75 -12.49 -1.13
CA PRO A 121 1.42 -11.77 -2.21
C PRO A 121 2.15 -10.50 -1.75
N ILE A 122 1.69 -9.84 -0.67
CA ILE A 122 2.36 -8.67 -0.12
C ILE A 122 3.67 -9.08 0.55
N TYR A 123 3.68 -10.17 1.33
CA TYR A 123 4.92 -10.71 1.90
C TYR A 123 5.93 -11.05 0.82
N LYS A 124 5.50 -11.64 -0.29
CA LYS A 124 6.36 -11.93 -1.44
C LYS A 124 6.97 -10.65 -2.04
N VAL A 125 6.19 -9.58 -2.18
CA VAL A 125 6.70 -8.27 -2.63
C VAL A 125 7.73 -7.70 -1.65
N LEU A 126 7.50 -7.86 -0.36
CA LEU A 126 8.47 -7.42 0.65
C LEU A 126 9.80 -8.17 0.57
N GLU A 127 9.79 -9.43 0.19
CA GLU A 127 11.01 -10.25 0.02
C GLU A 127 11.71 -9.98 -1.31
N GLU A 128 10.98 -10.05 -2.42
CA GLU A 128 11.51 -10.02 -3.79
C GLU A 128 11.66 -8.61 -4.38
N GLY A 129 11.02 -7.61 -3.77
CA GLY A 129 10.86 -6.28 -4.36
C GLY A 129 9.59 -6.16 -5.21
N ASN A 130 9.14 -4.92 -5.41
CA ASN A 130 8.02 -4.61 -6.28
C ASN A 130 8.43 -4.57 -7.76
N GLN A 131 7.45 -4.37 -8.64
CA GLN A 131 7.69 -4.40 -10.09
C GLN A 131 8.73 -3.38 -10.56
N SER A 132 8.71 -2.17 -10.02
CA SER A 132 9.68 -1.13 -10.37
C SER A 132 11.11 -1.53 -10.01
N MET A 133 11.31 -2.12 -8.83
CA MET A 133 12.61 -2.62 -8.38
C MET A 133 13.09 -3.77 -9.28
N LYS A 134 12.20 -4.66 -9.71
CA LYS A 134 12.52 -5.76 -10.65
C LYS A 134 12.94 -5.20 -12.01
N TRP A 135 12.26 -4.20 -12.53
CA TRP A 135 12.61 -3.55 -13.80
C TRP A 135 13.97 -2.85 -13.73
N ILE A 136 14.23 -2.09 -12.66
CA ILE A 136 15.53 -1.42 -12.45
C ILE A 136 16.65 -2.45 -12.42
N ASN A 137 16.49 -3.53 -11.65
CA ASN A 137 17.49 -4.60 -11.58
C ASN A 137 17.74 -5.29 -12.93
N GLN A 138 16.69 -5.50 -13.74
CA GLN A 138 16.84 -6.04 -15.11
C GLN A 138 17.58 -5.07 -16.02
N TYR A 139 17.28 -3.78 -15.93
CA TYR A 139 17.96 -2.74 -16.69
C TYR A 139 19.45 -2.63 -16.31
N GLU A 140 19.77 -2.66 -15.02
CA GLU A 140 21.16 -2.66 -14.53
C GLU A 140 21.95 -3.90 -14.95
N LYS A 141 21.26 -5.03 -15.17
CA LYS A 141 21.83 -6.26 -15.75
C LYS A 141 22.01 -6.21 -17.26
N GLY A 142 21.66 -5.09 -17.90
CA GLY A 142 21.89 -4.83 -19.31
C GLY A 142 20.75 -5.21 -20.26
N LEU A 143 19.55 -5.51 -19.73
CA LEU A 143 18.37 -5.70 -20.58
C LEU A 143 17.89 -4.36 -21.14
N SER A 144 17.45 -4.36 -22.40
CA SER A 144 16.78 -3.18 -22.96
C SER A 144 15.37 -3.01 -22.38
N ILE A 145 14.84 -1.80 -22.45
CA ILE A 145 13.46 -1.51 -22.02
C ILE A 145 12.45 -2.40 -22.76
N GLU A 146 12.65 -2.64 -24.06
CA GLU A 146 11.80 -3.53 -24.86
C GLU A 146 11.79 -4.97 -24.32
N GLN A 147 12.97 -5.50 -23.97
CA GLN A 147 13.11 -6.84 -23.37
C GLN A 147 12.41 -6.91 -22.01
N ILE A 148 12.57 -5.90 -21.16
CA ILE A 148 11.93 -5.80 -19.84
C ILE A 148 10.40 -5.79 -19.99
N MET A 149 9.87 -4.97 -20.91
CA MET A 149 8.43 -4.90 -21.16
C MET A 149 7.88 -6.22 -21.69
N LYS A 150 8.62 -6.90 -22.59
CA LYS A 150 8.22 -8.21 -23.11
C LYS A 150 8.12 -9.26 -22.00
N ILE A 151 9.12 -9.33 -21.13
CA ILE A 151 9.11 -10.22 -19.96
C ILE A 151 7.90 -9.92 -19.07
N SER A 152 7.63 -8.65 -18.80
CA SER A 152 6.49 -8.24 -17.96
C SER A 152 5.15 -8.64 -18.54
N ILE A 153 4.97 -8.53 -19.86
CA ILE A 153 3.76 -8.98 -20.56
C ILE A 153 3.61 -10.51 -20.46
N GLU A 154 4.70 -11.26 -20.65
CA GLU A 154 4.69 -12.72 -20.54
C GLU A 154 4.35 -13.17 -19.12
N ASP A 155 4.88 -12.49 -18.10
CA ASP A 155 4.58 -12.78 -16.69
C ASP A 155 3.10 -12.47 -16.36
N MET A 156 2.55 -11.37 -16.89
CA MET A 156 1.14 -11.03 -16.75
C MET A 156 0.23 -12.12 -17.32
N ILE A 157 0.52 -12.58 -18.55
CA ILE A 157 -0.26 -13.64 -19.20
C ILE A 157 -0.21 -14.95 -18.40
N ARG A 158 0.94 -15.27 -17.80
CA ARG A 158 1.08 -16.48 -16.97
C ARG A 158 0.33 -16.38 -15.64
N SER A 159 0.18 -15.18 -15.09
CA SER A 159 -0.53 -14.99 -13.82
C SER A 159 -2.05 -15.08 -13.97
N GLU A 160 -2.57 -14.98 -15.20
CA GLU A 160 -3.99 -15.12 -15.51
C GLU A 160 -4.41 -16.58 -15.85
N ALA A 161 -3.45 -17.48 -16.03
CA ALA A 161 -3.70 -18.88 -16.41
C ALA A 161 -3.71 -19.80 -15.19
#